data_1e088f47e3e17c140385c793d9fb17eb
#
_entry.id   1e088f47e3e17c140385c793d9fb17eb
#
_cell.length_a   1.000
_cell.length_b   1.000
_cell.length_c   1.000
_cell.angle_alpha   90.00
_cell.angle_beta   90.00
_cell.angle_gamma   90.00
#
_symmetry.space_group_name_H-M   'P 1'
#
loop_
_entity.id
_entity.type
_entity.pdbx_description
1 polymer ?
#
loop_
_entity_poly.entity_id
_entity_poly.type
_entity_poly.pdbx_seq_one_letter_code
_entity_poly.pdbx_strand_id
1 'polypeptide(L)'
;MYTVLNQVTGKSFQCDGEETVLDGALSNGFNFPYGCQNGFCGQCKAVILNGEIDYDGPTPEAISDEDRDANIALLCQCKAKTDLYIAVDELDSLANIQIRSMPCRVEEVNHLNHDVVQLILKIPGSQSLQYLAGQYLDIEHPDFEPRAFSIANAPDNSNLLELHVRLVEGGQFTNFVFNTLTEKTILRIEGPKGSFFLRDDSDCPIIFIAGGTGFGPIKAIIEH
;
A
#
# COMPACT_ATOMS: atom_id res chain seq x y z
N MET A 1 -17.42 -6.43 18.01
CA MET A 1 -17.23 -5.08 17.40
C MET A 1 -16.72 -4.17 18.51
N TYR A 2 -15.62 -3.47 18.28
CA TYR A 2 -14.93 -2.63 19.25
C TYR A 2 -14.80 -1.21 18.71
N THR A 3 -14.78 -0.23 19.61
CA THR A 3 -14.57 1.17 19.25
C THR A 3 -13.08 1.49 19.35
N VAL A 4 -12.51 2.02 18.27
CA VAL A 4 -11.13 2.51 18.24
C VAL A 4 -11.15 4.04 18.19
N LEU A 5 -10.63 4.69 19.22
CA LEU A 5 -10.53 6.15 19.33
C LEU A 5 -9.09 6.60 19.07
N ASN A 6 -8.88 7.39 18.04
CA ASN A 6 -7.60 8.08 17.84
C ASN A 6 -7.56 9.35 18.70
N GLN A 7 -6.75 9.36 19.74
CA GLN A 7 -6.67 10.50 20.67
C GLN A 7 -6.00 11.74 20.08
N VAL A 8 -5.23 11.58 18.99
CA VAL A 8 -4.60 12.73 18.30
C VAL A 8 -5.66 13.61 17.64
N THR A 9 -6.66 12.99 17.01
CA THR A 9 -7.71 13.71 16.25
C THR A 9 -9.04 13.75 16.96
N GLY A 10 -9.24 12.94 18.01
CA GLY A 10 -10.51 12.78 18.71
C GLY A 10 -11.59 12.03 17.93
N LYS A 11 -11.25 11.49 16.74
CA LYS A 11 -12.18 10.71 15.92
C LYS A 11 -12.15 9.23 16.30
N SER A 12 -13.25 8.52 16.06
CA SER A 12 -13.36 7.08 16.34
C SER A 12 -14.01 6.32 15.19
N PHE A 13 -13.71 5.03 15.10
CA PHE A 13 -14.33 4.10 14.16
C PHE A 13 -14.64 2.77 14.83
N GLN A 14 -15.43 1.95 14.15
CA GLN A 14 -15.76 0.60 14.60
C GLN A 14 -14.87 -0.42 13.89
N CYS A 15 -14.35 -1.38 14.66
CA CYS A 15 -13.58 -2.51 14.18
C CYS A 15 -14.24 -3.80 14.64
N ASP A 16 -14.42 -4.79 13.77
CA ASP A 16 -15.20 -6.00 14.11
C ASP A 16 -14.42 -6.98 14.99
N GLY A 17 -13.10 -6.82 15.10
CA GLY A 17 -12.20 -7.69 15.87
C GLY A 17 -11.69 -8.91 15.10
N GLU A 18 -12.18 -9.15 13.88
CA GLU A 18 -11.65 -10.15 12.96
C GLU A 18 -10.75 -9.52 11.89
N GLU A 19 -11.01 -8.29 11.50
CA GLU A 19 -10.16 -7.47 10.66
C GLU A 19 -8.99 -6.86 11.42
N THR A 20 -7.94 -6.40 10.72
CA THR A 20 -6.88 -5.63 11.36
C THR A 20 -7.37 -4.22 11.74
N VAL A 21 -6.74 -3.62 12.75
CA VAL A 21 -7.08 -2.23 13.14
C VAL A 21 -6.86 -1.27 11.99
N LEU A 22 -5.86 -1.51 11.11
CA LEU A 22 -5.64 -0.72 9.91
C LEU A 22 -6.78 -0.87 8.90
N ASP A 23 -7.24 -2.10 8.61
CA ASP A 23 -8.33 -2.33 7.66
C ASP A 23 -9.62 -1.68 8.14
N GLY A 24 -9.92 -1.81 9.44
CA GLY A 24 -11.04 -1.11 10.07
C GLY A 24 -10.93 0.41 9.94
N ALA A 25 -9.75 0.98 10.13
CA ALA A 25 -9.51 2.41 9.94
C ALA A 25 -9.74 2.85 8.49
N LEU A 26 -9.12 2.15 7.52
CA LEU A 26 -9.22 2.48 6.09
C LEU A 26 -10.65 2.37 5.57
N SER A 27 -11.40 1.33 5.96
CA SER A 27 -12.81 1.14 5.57
C SER A 27 -13.74 2.21 6.15
N ASN A 28 -13.35 2.85 7.27
CA ASN A 28 -14.04 3.98 7.88
C ASN A 28 -13.51 5.36 7.43
N GLY A 29 -12.62 5.40 6.43
CA GLY A 29 -12.13 6.63 5.83
C GLY A 29 -11.03 7.35 6.62
N PHE A 30 -10.35 6.65 7.52
CA PHE A 30 -9.15 7.16 8.21
C PHE A 30 -7.92 7.00 7.34
N ASN A 31 -7.06 8.01 7.31
CA ASN A 31 -5.85 8.04 6.49
C ASN A 31 -4.60 7.78 7.34
N PHE A 32 -4.54 6.62 8.00
CA PHE A 32 -3.37 6.25 8.79
C PHE A 32 -2.17 5.92 7.89
N PRO A 33 -0.93 6.19 8.35
CA PRO A 33 0.26 5.78 7.63
C PRO A 33 0.34 4.27 7.49
N TYR A 34 0.62 3.77 6.28
CA TYR A 34 0.92 2.35 6.05
C TYR A 34 1.71 2.14 4.75
N GLY A 35 2.35 0.98 4.64
CA GLY A 35 3.09 0.59 3.44
C GLY A 35 2.80 -0.85 3.05
N CYS A 36 3.59 -1.80 3.54
CA CYS A 36 3.58 -3.18 3.08
C CYS A 36 2.37 -4.03 3.48
N GLN A 37 1.64 -3.67 4.51
CA GLN A 37 0.50 -4.41 5.11
C GLN A 37 0.81 -5.85 5.55
N ASN A 38 2.10 -6.23 5.58
CA ASN A 38 2.54 -7.59 5.92
C ASN A 38 3.54 -7.64 7.10
N GLY A 39 3.61 -6.58 7.91
CA GLY A 39 4.36 -6.55 9.16
C GLY A 39 5.85 -6.23 9.08
N PHE A 40 6.40 -5.91 7.89
CA PHE A 40 7.85 -5.72 7.71
C PHE A 40 8.32 -4.26 7.74
N CYS A 41 7.55 -3.30 7.18
CA CYS A 41 8.09 -1.95 6.97
C CYS A 41 7.99 -1.02 8.18
N GLY A 42 7.15 -1.33 9.15
CA GLY A 42 6.95 -0.52 10.36
C GLY A 42 6.18 0.80 10.16
N GLN A 43 5.72 1.15 8.95
CA GLN A 43 5.06 2.43 8.71
C GLN A 43 3.70 2.59 9.41
N CYS A 44 3.03 1.49 9.73
CA CYS A 44 1.75 1.49 10.44
C CYS A 44 1.88 1.37 11.96
N LYS A 45 3.04 1.73 12.53
CA LYS A 45 3.24 1.78 13.97
C LYS A 45 2.35 2.85 14.60
N ALA A 46 1.66 2.48 15.69
CA ALA A 46 0.89 3.39 16.51
C ALA A 46 1.05 3.03 17.98
N VAL A 47 0.93 4.01 18.87
CA VAL A 47 0.93 3.76 20.31
C VAL A 47 -0.47 3.29 20.74
N ILE A 48 -0.56 2.18 21.44
CA ILE A 48 -1.76 1.72 22.11
C ILE A 48 -1.78 2.33 23.51
N LEU A 49 -2.61 3.36 23.69
CA LEU A 49 -2.71 4.09 24.96
C LEU A 49 -3.55 3.33 25.99
N ASN A 50 -4.56 2.59 25.52
CA ASN A 50 -5.41 1.74 26.36
C ASN A 50 -6.11 0.67 25.50
N GLY A 51 -6.43 -0.46 26.11
CA GLY A 51 -7.08 -1.61 25.49
C GLY A 51 -6.11 -2.74 25.15
N GLU A 52 -6.66 -3.83 24.63
CA GLU A 52 -5.93 -5.06 24.32
C GLU A 52 -5.99 -5.36 22.83
N ILE A 53 -4.87 -5.81 22.28
CA ILE A 53 -4.72 -6.25 20.88
C ILE A 53 -4.20 -7.68 20.83
N ASP A 54 -4.38 -8.33 19.67
CA ASP A 54 -3.84 -9.63 19.37
C ASP A 54 -3.29 -9.65 17.92
N TYR A 55 -2.19 -10.40 17.69
CA TYR A 55 -1.58 -10.55 16.38
C TYR A 55 -1.98 -11.85 15.65
N ASP A 56 -2.86 -12.68 16.25
CA ASP A 56 -3.20 -14.03 15.75
C ASP A 56 -1.95 -14.91 15.49
N GLY A 57 -0.88 -14.65 16.23
CA GLY A 57 0.41 -15.35 16.04
C GLY A 57 1.56 -14.68 16.77
N PRO A 58 2.80 -14.92 16.34
CA PRO A 58 3.95 -14.28 16.95
C PRO A 58 3.96 -12.78 16.64
N THR A 59 4.51 -11.99 17.56
CA THR A 59 4.73 -10.56 17.34
C THR A 59 5.56 -10.34 16.07
N PRO A 60 5.14 -9.45 15.16
CA PRO A 60 5.87 -9.17 13.93
C PRO A 60 7.31 -8.69 14.17
N GLU A 61 8.23 -9.09 13.28
CA GLU A 61 9.67 -8.76 13.42
C GLU A 61 9.96 -7.24 13.41
N ALA A 62 9.10 -6.43 12.79
CA ALA A 62 9.27 -4.98 12.79
C ALA A 62 8.93 -4.31 14.15
N ILE A 63 8.47 -5.06 15.14
CA ILE A 63 8.27 -4.61 16.53
C ILE A 63 9.49 -4.99 17.36
N SER A 64 10.30 -3.99 17.72
CA SER A 64 11.44 -4.16 18.63
C SER A 64 11.01 -4.32 20.09
N ASP A 65 11.96 -4.66 20.97
CA ASP A 65 11.67 -4.71 22.40
C ASP A 65 11.35 -3.33 22.97
N GLU A 66 12.02 -2.27 22.47
CA GLU A 66 11.71 -0.88 22.83
C GLU A 66 10.29 -0.48 22.39
N ASP A 67 9.85 -0.94 21.21
CA ASP A 67 8.46 -0.71 20.76
C ASP A 67 7.45 -1.37 21.70
N ARG A 68 7.73 -2.60 22.16
CA ARG A 68 6.86 -3.30 23.13
C ARG A 68 6.77 -2.56 24.45
N ASP A 69 7.90 -2.11 24.97
CA ASP A 69 7.95 -1.35 26.23
C ASP A 69 7.20 -0.01 26.12
N ALA A 70 7.16 0.57 24.91
CA ALA A 70 6.41 1.78 24.60
C ALA A 70 4.93 1.52 24.19
N ASN A 71 4.45 0.28 24.28
CA ASN A 71 3.13 -0.13 23.81
C ASN A 71 2.85 0.23 22.34
N ILE A 72 3.83 0.15 21.49
CA ILE A 72 3.69 0.38 20.05
C ILE A 72 3.25 -0.91 19.36
N ALA A 73 2.26 -0.81 18.51
CA ALA A 73 1.75 -1.91 17.70
C ALA A 73 1.80 -1.61 16.20
N LEU A 74 1.82 -2.66 15.36
CA LEU A 74 1.61 -2.58 13.93
C LEU A 74 0.11 -2.72 13.62
N LEU A 75 -0.55 -1.63 13.26
CA LEU A 75 -1.99 -1.63 13.01
C LEU A 75 -2.41 -2.56 11.87
N CYS A 76 -1.51 -2.85 10.92
CA CYS A 76 -1.78 -3.76 9.79
C CYS A 76 -1.71 -5.25 10.17
N GLN A 77 -1.31 -5.58 11.39
CA GLN A 77 -1.16 -6.96 11.84
C GLN A 77 -1.94 -7.24 13.13
N CYS A 78 -2.32 -6.21 13.87
CA CYS A 78 -3.03 -6.40 15.12
C CYS A 78 -4.55 -6.28 14.95
N LYS A 79 -5.28 -7.06 15.74
CA LYS A 79 -6.74 -7.04 15.87
C LYS A 79 -7.14 -6.50 17.24
N ALA A 80 -8.23 -5.77 17.31
CA ALA A 80 -8.78 -5.30 18.57
C ALA A 80 -9.44 -6.45 19.35
N LYS A 81 -9.14 -6.56 20.64
CA LYS A 81 -9.82 -7.50 21.58
C LYS A 81 -10.68 -6.78 22.60
N THR A 82 -10.50 -5.49 22.75
CA THR A 82 -11.33 -4.57 23.54
C THR A 82 -11.48 -3.25 22.78
N ASP A 83 -12.25 -2.31 23.33
CA ASP A 83 -12.17 -0.92 22.87
C ASP A 83 -10.75 -0.41 23.02
N LEU A 84 -10.26 0.32 22.01
CA LEU A 84 -8.88 0.81 21.92
C LEU A 84 -8.84 2.34 21.96
N TYR A 85 -7.82 2.84 22.63
CA TYR A 85 -7.37 4.23 22.55
C TYR A 85 -5.99 4.23 21.92
N ILE A 86 -5.85 4.84 20.75
CA ILE A 86 -4.58 4.87 20.00
C ILE A 86 -4.10 6.28 19.79
N ALA A 87 -2.80 6.45 19.55
CA ALA A 87 -2.22 7.70 19.07
C ALA A 87 -1.50 7.46 17.75
N VAL A 88 -2.04 8.04 16.68
CA VAL A 88 -1.48 7.99 15.34
C VAL A 88 -1.86 9.26 14.56
N ASP A 89 -0.90 9.83 13.83
CA ASP A 89 -1.16 10.98 12.96
C ASP A 89 -1.88 10.55 11.69
N GLU A 90 -2.93 11.28 11.30
CA GLU A 90 -3.59 11.10 10.02
C GLU A 90 -2.86 11.88 8.91
N LEU A 91 -2.90 11.37 7.69
CA LEU A 91 -2.27 11.98 6.51
C LEU A 91 -3.30 12.76 5.69
N ASP A 92 -3.37 14.07 5.88
CA ASP A 92 -4.32 14.95 5.18
C ASP A 92 -4.18 14.87 3.66
N SER A 93 -2.97 14.65 3.15
CA SER A 93 -2.71 14.49 1.70
C SER A 93 -3.49 13.33 1.06
N LEU A 94 -3.94 12.35 1.85
CA LEU A 94 -4.74 11.21 1.38
C LEU A 94 -6.25 11.44 1.48
N ALA A 95 -6.72 12.55 2.06
CA ALA A 95 -8.14 12.77 2.36
C ALA A 95 -9.07 12.67 1.13
N ASN A 96 -8.56 12.97 -0.07
CA ASN A 96 -9.33 12.91 -1.31
C ASN A 96 -8.96 11.71 -2.19
N ILE A 97 -8.07 10.84 -1.74
CA ILE A 97 -7.63 9.66 -2.48
C ILE A 97 -8.49 8.47 -2.07
N GLN A 98 -9.21 7.89 -3.02
CA GLN A 98 -10.10 6.75 -2.76
C GLN A 98 -9.50 5.47 -3.35
N ILE A 99 -9.41 4.43 -2.55
CA ILE A 99 -9.08 3.08 -3.03
C ILE A 99 -10.26 2.60 -3.88
N ARG A 100 -9.97 2.16 -5.10
CA ARG A 100 -10.98 1.66 -6.04
C ARG A 100 -10.49 0.38 -6.70
N SER A 101 -11.42 -0.57 -6.86
CA SER A 101 -11.18 -1.75 -7.71
C SER A 101 -11.76 -1.49 -9.09
N MET A 102 -10.94 -1.67 -10.14
CA MET A 102 -11.36 -1.40 -11.51
C MET A 102 -10.63 -2.32 -12.52
N PRO A 103 -11.25 -2.60 -13.68
CA PRO A 103 -10.55 -3.29 -14.75
C PRO A 103 -9.50 -2.38 -15.38
N CYS A 104 -8.42 -3.00 -15.86
CA CYS A 104 -7.44 -2.37 -16.71
C CYS A 104 -7.04 -3.32 -17.85
N ARG A 105 -6.46 -2.76 -18.90
CA ARG A 105 -5.94 -3.52 -20.03
C ARG A 105 -4.43 -3.42 -20.07
N VAL A 106 -3.76 -4.54 -20.28
CA VAL A 106 -2.33 -4.55 -20.61
C VAL A 106 -2.14 -3.88 -21.97
N GLU A 107 -1.42 -2.76 -21.99
CA GLU A 107 -1.11 -2.03 -23.23
C GLU A 107 0.22 -2.48 -23.79
N GLU A 108 1.26 -2.60 -22.93
CA GLU A 108 2.60 -3.03 -23.32
C GLU A 108 3.21 -3.93 -22.24
N VAL A 109 4.05 -4.87 -22.70
CA VAL A 109 4.89 -5.75 -21.86
C VAL A 109 6.32 -5.66 -22.38
N ASN A 110 7.14 -4.83 -21.75
CA ASN A 110 8.50 -4.54 -22.21
C ASN A 110 9.54 -5.19 -21.29
N HIS A 111 10.31 -6.16 -21.78
CA HIS A 111 11.41 -6.74 -21.03
C HIS A 111 12.57 -5.73 -20.95
N LEU A 112 12.83 -5.16 -19.77
CA LEU A 112 13.90 -4.20 -19.54
C LEU A 112 15.26 -4.89 -19.40
N ASN A 113 15.27 -6.06 -18.82
CA ASN A 113 16.45 -6.91 -18.65
C ASN A 113 16.04 -8.37 -18.40
N HIS A 114 16.98 -9.20 -17.92
CA HIS A 114 16.75 -10.65 -17.69
C HIS A 114 15.74 -10.97 -16.58
N ASP A 115 15.46 -10.05 -15.67
CA ASP A 115 14.58 -10.27 -14.51
C ASP A 115 13.56 -9.14 -14.24
N VAL A 116 13.48 -8.10 -15.08
CA VAL A 116 12.53 -6.99 -14.92
C VAL A 116 11.74 -6.73 -16.18
N VAL A 117 10.42 -6.69 -16.03
CA VAL A 117 9.44 -6.26 -17.05
C VAL A 117 8.85 -4.92 -16.64
N GLN A 118 8.80 -3.98 -17.59
CA GLN A 118 7.92 -2.81 -17.52
C GLN A 118 6.55 -3.22 -18.08
N LEU A 119 5.54 -3.06 -17.26
CA LEU A 119 4.15 -3.34 -17.61
C LEU A 119 3.40 -2.02 -17.69
N ILE A 120 2.86 -1.69 -18.86
CA ILE A 120 1.99 -0.53 -19.06
C ILE A 120 0.54 -1.00 -19.04
N LEU A 121 -0.22 -0.49 -18.09
CA LEU A 121 -1.64 -0.75 -17.93
C LEU A 121 -2.45 0.47 -18.33
N LYS A 122 -3.55 0.26 -19.06
CA LYS A 122 -4.48 1.32 -19.45
C LYS A 122 -5.80 1.19 -18.70
N ILE A 123 -6.18 2.25 -18.01
CA ILE A 123 -7.48 2.37 -17.37
C ILE A 123 -8.51 2.78 -18.43
N PRO A 124 -9.76 2.23 -18.41
CA PRO A 124 -10.82 2.65 -19.32
C PRO A 124 -11.09 4.16 -19.25
N GLY A 125 -11.28 4.82 -20.40
CA GLY A 125 -11.42 6.28 -20.48
C GLY A 125 -12.66 6.86 -19.74
N SER A 126 -13.59 5.99 -19.28
CA SER A 126 -14.72 6.39 -18.43
C SER A 126 -14.36 6.43 -16.94
N GLN A 127 -13.15 6.04 -16.57
CA GLN A 127 -12.66 5.98 -15.20
C GLN A 127 -11.31 6.70 -15.10
N SER A 128 -10.95 7.10 -13.90
CA SER A 128 -9.63 7.64 -13.57
C SER A 128 -9.19 7.14 -12.22
N LEU A 129 -7.90 6.90 -12.05
CA LEU A 129 -7.26 6.62 -10.78
C LEU A 129 -6.50 7.87 -10.34
N GLN A 130 -6.99 8.50 -9.26
CA GLN A 130 -6.25 9.57 -8.60
C GLN A 130 -5.26 8.93 -7.62
N TYR A 131 -3.99 9.23 -7.74
CA TYR A 131 -2.95 8.73 -6.86
C TYR A 131 -1.85 9.78 -6.64
N LEU A 132 -1.06 9.60 -5.60
CA LEU A 132 0.15 10.37 -5.36
C LEU A 132 1.36 9.58 -5.86
N ALA A 133 2.33 10.29 -6.46
CA ALA A 133 3.57 9.67 -6.93
C ALA A 133 4.27 8.92 -5.78
N GLY A 134 4.57 7.64 -5.99
CA GLY A 134 5.15 6.76 -4.99
C GLY A 134 4.19 5.73 -4.38
N GLN A 135 2.87 5.90 -4.55
CA GLN A 135 1.88 4.90 -4.12
C GLN A 135 1.95 3.62 -4.95
N TYR A 136 1.29 2.57 -4.48
CA TYR A 136 1.21 1.27 -5.14
C TYR A 136 -0.25 0.87 -5.40
N LEU A 137 -0.43 -0.20 -6.14
CA LEU A 137 -1.71 -0.87 -6.36
C LEU A 137 -1.53 -2.38 -6.26
N ASP A 138 -2.62 -3.10 -6.02
CA ASP A 138 -2.65 -4.54 -6.16
C ASP A 138 -3.16 -4.92 -7.56
N ILE A 139 -2.55 -5.93 -8.16
CA ILE A 139 -3.09 -6.61 -9.34
C ILE A 139 -3.83 -7.85 -8.85
N GLU A 140 -5.10 -7.95 -9.22
CA GLU A 140 -5.95 -9.10 -8.98
C GLU A 140 -6.02 -9.97 -10.24
N HIS A 141 -5.89 -11.28 -10.07
CA HIS A 141 -6.05 -12.27 -11.12
C HIS A 141 -6.76 -13.52 -10.56
N PRO A 142 -7.69 -14.14 -11.29
CA PRO A 142 -8.47 -15.26 -10.77
C PRO A 142 -7.65 -16.45 -10.25
N ASP A 143 -6.47 -16.68 -10.85
CA ASP A 143 -5.63 -17.84 -10.55
C ASP A 143 -4.51 -17.56 -9.53
N PHE A 144 -4.36 -16.32 -9.09
CA PHE A 144 -3.28 -15.90 -8.20
C PHE A 144 -3.80 -15.02 -7.08
N GLU A 145 -3.15 -15.10 -5.93
CA GLU A 145 -3.35 -14.11 -4.86
C GLU A 145 -2.97 -12.71 -5.36
N PRO A 146 -3.66 -11.65 -4.89
CA PRO A 146 -3.32 -10.27 -5.23
C PRO A 146 -1.86 -9.94 -4.96
N ARG A 147 -1.25 -9.15 -5.81
CA ARG A 147 0.16 -8.74 -5.67
C ARG A 147 0.31 -7.24 -5.80
N ALA A 148 1.04 -6.67 -4.84
CA ALA A 148 1.32 -5.24 -4.75
C ALA A 148 2.45 -4.83 -5.70
N PHE A 149 2.23 -3.75 -6.47
CA PHE A 149 3.22 -3.14 -7.34
C PHE A 149 3.17 -1.62 -7.22
N SER A 150 4.33 -1.02 -6.98
CA SER A 150 4.44 0.44 -6.99
C SER A 150 4.17 1.00 -8.38
N ILE A 151 3.44 2.11 -8.43
CA ILE A 151 3.24 2.87 -9.66
C ILE A 151 4.53 3.62 -9.96
N ALA A 152 5.07 3.44 -11.15
CA ALA A 152 6.40 3.91 -11.55
C ALA A 152 6.39 5.17 -12.42
N ASN A 153 5.21 5.72 -12.74
CA ASN A 153 5.06 7.01 -13.41
C ASN A 153 4.39 8.05 -12.52
N ALA A 154 4.64 9.32 -12.79
CA ALA A 154 3.92 10.40 -12.15
C ALA A 154 2.43 10.41 -12.57
N PRO A 155 1.52 10.90 -11.70
CA PRO A 155 0.12 11.09 -12.08
C PRO A 155 -0.02 12.04 -13.27
N ASP A 156 -0.74 11.59 -14.29
CA ASP A 156 -1.06 12.40 -15.47
C ASP A 156 -2.48 12.11 -16.00
N ASN A 157 -2.85 12.73 -17.10
CA ASN A 157 -4.16 12.55 -17.73
C ASN A 157 -4.19 11.43 -18.80
N SER A 158 -3.13 10.63 -18.93
CA SER A 158 -3.02 9.59 -19.97
C SER A 158 -3.87 8.36 -19.67
N ASN A 159 -4.27 8.16 -18.42
CA ASN A 159 -4.88 6.92 -17.90
C ASN A 159 -3.95 5.70 -18.07
N LEU A 160 -2.66 5.92 -18.15
CA LEU A 160 -1.64 4.89 -18.19
C LEU A 160 -0.97 4.75 -16.83
N LEU A 161 -0.75 3.52 -16.42
CA LEU A 161 0.01 3.16 -15.22
C LEU A 161 1.20 2.33 -15.63
N GLU A 162 2.38 2.74 -15.21
CA GLU A 162 3.62 2.01 -15.38
C GLU A 162 3.95 1.24 -14.12
N LEU A 163 4.26 -0.06 -14.25
CA LEU A 163 4.71 -0.90 -13.17
C LEU A 163 6.02 -1.60 -13.55
N HIS A 164 6.91 -1.79 -12.59
CA HIS A 164 8.12 -2.57 -12.75
C HIS A 164 7.96 -3.90 -12.02
N VAL A 165 7.86 -4.99 -12.76
CA VAL A 165 7.66 -6.33 -12.22
C VAL A 165 8.96 -7.10 -12.30
N ARG A 166 9.51 -7.50 -11.13
CA ARG A 166 10.69 -8.35 -11.06
C ARG A 166 10.29 -9.81 -11.00
N LEU A 167 10.96 -10.63 -11.79
CA LEU A 167 10.84 -12.08 -11.74
C LEU A 167 11.36 -12.59 -10.39
N VAL A 168 10.50 -13.30 -9.66
CA VAL A 168 10.86 -13.96 -8.41
C VAL A 168 10.95 -15.45 -8.67
N GLU A 169 12.05 -16.08 -8.29
CA GLU A 169 12.24 -17.53 -8.43
C GLU A 169 11.13 -18.26 -7.68
N GLY A 170 10.43 -19.17 -8.35
CA GLY A 170 9.26 -19.88 -7.79
C GLY A 170 7.98 -19.04 -7.68
N GLY A 171 8.02 -17.75 -7.99
CA GLY A 171 6.86 -16.86 -7.94
C GLY A 171 5.89 -17.13 -9.09
N GLN A 172 4.68 -17.61 -8.80
CA GLN A 172 3.69 -17.97 -9.82
C GLN A 172 3.24 -16.76 -10.64
N PHE A 173 2.83 -15.68 -9.99
CA PHE A 173 2.35 -14.47 -10.66
C PHE A 173 3.46 -13.80 -11.50
N THR A 174 4.66 -13.67 -10.97
CA THR A 174 5.77 -13.03 -11.71
C THR A 174 6.22 -13.88 -12.89
N ASN A 175 6.17 -15.22 -12.79
CA ASN A 175 6.35 -16.12 -13.93
C ASN A 175 5.27 -15.95 -15.01
N PHE A 176 4.01 -15.80 -14.60
CA PHE A 176 2.91 -15.51 -15.51
C PHE A 176 3.16 -14.19 -16.27
N VAL A 177 3.53 -13.13 -15.58
CA VAL A 177 3.85 -11.83 -16.21
C VAL A 177 5.01 -11.94 -17.21
N PHE A 178 6.05 -12.70 -16.87
CA PHE A 178 7.24 -12.85 -17.71
C PHE A 178 7.05 -13.71 -18.95
N ASN A 179 6.27 -14.78 -18.84
CA ASN A 179 6.25 -15.82 -19.87
C ASN A 179 4.90 -15.98 -20.59
N THR A 180 3.82 -15.42 -20.03
CA THR A 180 2.46 -15.73 -20.52
C THR A 180 1.62 -14.49 -20.79
N LEU A 181 1.80 -13.44 -19.95
CA LEU A 181 1.02 -12.21 -20.07
C LEU A 181 1.29 -11.53 -21.42
N THR A 182 0.22 -11.19 -22.11
CA THR A 182 0.29 -10.52 -23.42
C THR A 182 -0.50 -9.21 -23.42
N GLU A 183 -0.18 -8.37 -24.39
CA GLU A 183 -0.96 -7.16 -24.67
C GLU A 183 -2.46 -7.50 -24.86
N LYS A 184 -3.31 -6.55 -24.52
CA LYS A 184 -4.78 -6.65 -24.55
C LYS A 184 -5.40 -7.58 -23.50
N THR A 185 -4.60 -8.28 -22.68
CA THR A 185 -5.11 -8.99 -21.52
C THR A 185 -5.83 -8.03 -20.58
N ILE A 186 -6.99 -8.44 -20.07
CA ILE A 186 -7.72 -7.66 -19.05
C ILE A 186 -7.32 -8.19 -17.69
N LEU A 187 -6.87 -7.28 -16.85
CA LEU A 187 -6.59 -7.50 -15.43
C LEU A 187 -7.52 -6.66 -14.58
N ARG A 188 -7.50 -6.87 -13.29
CA ARG A 188 -8.16 -6.03 -12.33
C ARG A 188 -7.12 -5.42 -11.40
N ILE A 189 -7.27 -4.16 -11.06
CA ILE A 189 -6.41 -3.48 -10.11
C ILE A 189 -7.23 -2.93 -8.97
N GLU A 190 -6.63 -2.87 -7.79
CA GLU A 190 -7.18 -2.20 -6.63
C GLU A 190 -6.16 -1.22 -6.07
N GLY A 191 -6.53 0.04 -5.97
CA GLY A 191 -5.66 1.12 -5.48
C GLY A 191 -6.25 2.51 -5.64
N PRO A 192 -5.44 3.55 -5.37
CA PRO A 192 -4.05 3.47 -4.91
C PRO A 192 -3.95 3.11 -3.43
N LYS A 193 -2.82 2.56 -3.03
CA LYS A 193 -2.54 2.14 -1.66
C LYS A 193 -1.19 2.68 -1.18
N GLY A 194 -1.03 2.73 0.14
CA GLY A 194 0.23 3.10 0.78
C GLY A 194 0.41 4.60 0.98
N SER A 195 1.31 4.91 1.90
CA SER A 195 1.63 6.29 2.31
C SER A 195 3.07 6.70 1.98
N PHE A 196 3.73 5.98 1.06
CA PHE A 196 5.00 6.39 0.50
C PHE A 196 4.75 7.35 -0.67
N PHE A 197 4.90 8.64 -0.42
CA PHE A 197 4.78 9.71 -1.42
C PHE A 197 5.60 10.92 -0.99
N LEU A 198 5.84 11.84 -1.93
CA LEU A 198 6.56 13.08 -1.66
C LEU A 198 5.87 13.89 -0.56
N ARG A 199 6.65 14.32 0.44
CA ARG A 199 6.25 15.31 1.43
C ARG A 199 6.73 16.67 0.94
N ASP A 200 5.83 17.45 0.37
CA ASP A 200 6.12 18.77 -0.21
C ASP A 200 6.05 19.94 0.80
N ASP A 201 5.78 19.61 2.06
CA ASP A 201 5.77 20.52 3.19
C ASP A 201 7.15 20.77 3.82
N SER A 202 8.23 20.21 3.24
CA SER A 202 9.59 20.30 3.75
C SER A 202 10.57 20.82 2.69
N ASP A 203 11.38 21.83 3.04
CA ASP A 203 12.49 22.34 2.21
C ASP A 203 13.81 21.55 2.40
N CYS A 204 13.78 20.42 3.11
CA CYS A 204 14.96 19.59 3.32
C CYS A 204 15.41 18.90 2.04
N PRO A 205 16.73 18.76 1.79
CA PRO A 205 17.24 17.94 0.69
C PRO A 205 16.76 16.50 0.80
N ILE A 206 16.35 15.92 -0.34
CA ILE A 206 15.87 14.54 -0.41
C ILE A 206 16.97 13.63 -0.95
N ILE A 207 17.22 12.51 -0.27
CA ILE A 207 18.13 11.46 -0.72
C ILE A 207 17.29 10.23 -1.03
N PHE A 208 17.28 9.78 -2.28
CA PHE A 208 16.60 8.56 -2.71
C PHE A 208 17.58 7.39 -2.72
N ILE A 209 17.19 6.26 -2.12
CA ILE A 209 17.92 5.00 -2.14
C ILE A 209 16.97 3.91 -2.62
N ALA A 210 17.31 3.23 -3.70
CA ALA A 210 16.50 2.17 -4.28
C ALA A 210 17.30 0.90 -4.53
N GLY A 211 16.69 -0.26 -4.28
CA GLY A 211 17.17 -1.57 -4.70
C GLY A 211 16.20 -2.19 -5.71
N GLY A 212 16.71 -2.64 -6.87
CA GLY A 212 15.89 -3.31 -7.87
C GLY A 212 14.67 -2.49 -8.32
N THR A 213 13.49 -3.10 -8.35
CA THR A 213 12.23 -2.44 -8.74
C THR A 213 11.72 -1.42 -7.72
N GLY A 214 12.36 -1.30 -6.53
CA GLY A 214 12.13 -0.18 -5.61
C GLY A 214 12.47 1.19 -6.22
N PHE A 215 13.13 1.22 -7.38
CA PHE A 215 13.30 2.44 -8.18
C PHE A 215 11.97 2.96 -8.76
N GLY A 216 10.98 2.11 -9.01
CA GLY A 216 9.70 2.50 -9.61
C GLY A 216 9.00 3.66 -8.86
N PRO A 217 8.70 3.56 -7.56
CA PRO A 217 8.06 4.65 -6.83
C PRO A 217 8.94 5.90 -6.72
N ILE A 218 10.26 5.75 -6.69
CA ILE A 218 11.21 6.89 -6.70
C ILE A 218 11.18 7.60 -8.06
N LYS A 219 11.16 6.84 -9.16
CA LYS A 219 11.00 7.39 -10.52
C LYS A 219 9.73 8.23 -10.60
N ALA A 220 8.59 7.70 -10.12
CA ALA A 220 7.33 8.43 -10.10
C ALA A 220 7.43 9.77 -9.35
N ILE A 221 8.12 9.80 -8.19
CA ILE A 221 8.32 11.03 -7.40
C ILE A 221 9.24 12.02 -8.11
N ILE A 222 10.28 11.55 -8.80
CA ILE A 222 11.22 12.43 -9.53
C ILE A 222 10.57 13.06 -10.76
N GLU A 223 9.64 12.34 -11.41
CA GLU A 223 8.91 12.80 -12.59
C GLU A 223 7.74 13.75 -12.24
N HIS A 224 7.31 13.75 -10.99
CA HIS A 224 6.24 14.59 -10.46
C HIS A 224 6.72 16.01 -10.18
#